data_479e37364af2b7979d90749423d436bb
#
_entry.id   479e37364af2b7979d90749423d436bb
#
_cell.length_a   1.000
_cell.length_b   1.000
_cell.length_c   1.000
_cell.angle_alpha   90.00
_cell.angle_beta   90.00
_cell.angle_gamma   90.00
#
_symmetry.space_group_name_H-M   'P 1'
#
loop_
_entity.id
_entity.type
_entity.pdbx_description
1 polymer ?
#
loop_
_entity_poly.entity_id
_entity_poly.type
_entity_poly.pdbx_seq_one_letter_code
_entity_poly.pdbx_strand_id
1 'polypeptide(L)'
;MYHPTWSKRQRDALRRDALRYILPHFASNASLAKGPKIYVRGEGCYLYDIDGKRYLDTFASLLTTICGHHRPEIAHAINDQLKLLEFFPNYVDTFTVPLVRLARKLADIMPGDLEVSFFVNSGSEANDTAIKMARQYHVERGEPHRYKVMARRHSYSGTTLGGVSATGIPWFREYFEPLIPGCVFAPAARCHDCELGLKPKTCGLACLRAMEELVEWEGPDTISAIIMDPIPGSNIGYPLPPQGYLQGVRGLCDKHGILLIFDEVQTGFGKTGKWFACEHWNVVPDIMTIGKGFTGGYIPLAATVTTPKVADAFRKKPGCELRSGSTYGGHTVACAATLANIEIIEKEGLVQQAARKGKYVGRRLRGLGKYPCLLYTSD
;
A
#
# COMPACT_ATOMS: atom_id res chain seq x y z
N MET A 1 14.13 30.75 7.47
CA MET A 1 14.23 29.27 7.39
C MET A 1 15.60 28.85 7.91
N TYR A 2 15.66 27.88 8.84
CA TYR A 2 16.93 27.35 9.35
C TYR A 2 17.61 26.53 8.24
N HIS A 3 18.77 26.99 7.77
CA HIS A 3 19.65 26.27 6.86
C HIS A 3 20.85 25.77 7.64
N PRO A 4 20.85 24.51 8.12
CA PRO A 4 22.01 24.00 8.81
C PRO A 4 23.17 23.90 7.83
N THR A 5 24.24 24.69 8.14
CA THR A 5 25.51 24.60 7.42
C THR A 5 26.37 23.56 8.12
N TRP A 6 26.76 22.52 7.37
CA TRP A 6 27.61 21.44 7.88
C TRP A 6 29.04 21.64 7.43
N SER A 7 29.99 21.67 8.36
CA SER A 7 31.43 21.63 8.03
C SER A 7 31.79 20.30 7.38
N LYS A 8 32.87 20.25 6.62
CA LYS A 8 33.34 18.98 6.00
C LYS A 8 33.52 17.90 7.05
N ARG A 9 34.10 18.19 8.21
CA ARG A 9 34.30 17.25 9.31
C ARG A 9 32.98 16.66 9.83
N GLN A 10 31.96 17.48 9.97
CA GLN A 10 30.61 17.01 10.40
C GLN A 10 29.95 16.12 9.35
N ARG A 11 30.01 16.49 8.06
CA ARG A 11 29.48 15.67 6.97
C ARG A 11 30.14 14.29 6.92
N ASP A 12 31.48 14.26 7.03
CA ASP A 12 32.24 13.02 7.01
C ASP A 12 31.94 12.14 8.25
N ALA A 13 31.75 12.77 9.42
CA ALA A 13 31.32 12.06 10.62
C ALA A 13 29.95 11.40 10.44
N LEU A 14 28.94 12.17 9.98
CA LEU A 14 27.59 11.63 9.76
C LEU A 14 27.57 10.48 8.74
N ARG A 15 28.38 10.55 7.67
CA ARG A 15 28.50 9.44 6.72
C ARG A 15 29.10 8.18 7.35
N ARG A 16 30.17 8.33 8.16
CA ARG A 16 30.75 7.20 8.88
C ARG A 16 29.75 6.60 9.86
N ASP A 17 29.02 7.43 10.60
CA ASP A 17 28.05 6.99 11.58
C ASP A 17 26.85 6.28 10.93
N ALA A 18 26.38 6.79 9.78
CA ALA A 18 25.34 6.13 8.99
C ALA A 18 25.75 4.71 8.56
N LEU A 19 26.99 4.54 8.09
CA LEU A 19 27.51 3.24 7.68
C LEU A 19 27.81 2.29 8.85
N ARG A 20 28.13 2.85 10.02
CA ARG A 20 28.52 2.07 11.21
C ARG A 20 27.31 1.62 12.05
N TYR A 21 26.29 2.48 12.19
CA TYR A 21 25.24 2.27 13.17
C TYR A 21 23.85 1.98 12.57
N ILE A 22 23.71 2.01 11.25
CA ILE A 22 22.41 1.79 10.59
C ILE A 22 22.51 0.63 9.61
N LEU A 23 21.61 -0.36 9.75
CA LEU A 23 21.34 -1.34 8.69
C LEU A 23 20.25 -0.77 7.77
N PRO A 24 20.61 -0.31 6.56
CA PRO A 24 19.64 0.33 5.68
C PRO A 24 18.74 -0.70 5.01
N HIS A 25 17.47 -0.33 4.83
CA HIS A 25 16.50 -1.18 4.15
C HIS A 25 16.86 -1.36 2.68
N PHE A 26 16.95 -2.63 2.22
CA PHE A 26 17.16 -3.02 0.80
C PHE A 26 18.35 -2.34 0.10
N ALA A 27 19.36 -1.92 0.84
CA ALA A 27 20.52 -1.27 0.27
C ALA A 27 21.53 -2.29 -0.27
N SER A 28 22.07 -2.05 -1.46
CA SER A 28 23.21 -2.82 -1.94
C SER A 28 24.52 -2.27 -1.36
N ASN A 29 25.45 -3.16 -0.99
CA ASN A 29 26.77 -2.78 -0.52
C ASN A 29 27.54 -1.94 -1.56
N ALA A 30 27.34 -2.23 -2.86
CA ALA A 30 27.92 -1.45 -3.93
C ALA A 30 27.42 0.01 -3.99
N SER A 31 26.14 0.23 -3.67
CA SER A 31 25.59 1.59 -3.57
C SER A 31 26.13 2.33 -2.33
N LEU A 32 26.24 1.62 -1.21
CA LEU A 32 26.77 2.20 0.04
C LEU A 32 28.26 2.55 -0.07
N ALA A 33 29.06 1.76 -0.81
CA ALA A 33 30.46 2.03 -1.07
C ALA A 33 30.71 3.37 -1.83
N LYS A 34 29.72 3.84 -2.61
CA LYS A 34 29.76 5.15 -3.27
C LYS A 34 29.47 6.32 -2.33
N GLY A 35 29.19 6.05 -1.07
CA GLY A 35 28.81 6.99 -0.03
C GLY A 35 27.29 7.16 0.14
N PRO A 36 26.80 7.15 1.39
CA PRO A 36 25.38 7.35 1.66
C PRO A 36 24.96 8.77 1.36
N LYS A 37 23.78 8.95 0.78
CA LYS A 37 23.12 10.25 0.66
C LYS A 37 22.41 10.55 1.96
N ILE A 38 22.65 11.73 2.52
CA ILE A 38 22.02 12.19 3.76
C ILE A 38 21.21 13.44 3.43
N TYR A 39 19.90 13.32 3.46
CA TYR A 39 18.98 14.43 3.18
C TYR A 39 18.74 15.24 4.46
N VAL A 40 18.67 16.56 4.31
CA VAL A 40 18.52 17.50 5.43
C VAL A 40 17.28 18.39 5.32
N ARG A 41 16.71 18.52 4.11
CA ARG A 41 15.55 19.37 3.86
C ARG A 41 14.74 18.87 2.67
N GLY A 42 13.43 19.06 2.75
CA GLY A 42 12.49 18.88 1.63
C GLY A 42 11.68 20.17 1.44
N GLU A 43 11.32 20.51 0.19
CA GLU A 43 10.48 21.65 -0.14
C GLU A 43 9.74 21.41 -1.48
N GLY A 44 8.42 21.40 -1.46
CA GLY A 44 7.62 21.06 -2.63
C GLY A 44 8.01 19.69 -3.19
N CYS A 45 8.51 19.62 -4.41
CA CYS A 45 8.98 18.40 -5.05
C CYS A 45 10.49 18.17 -4.96
N TYR A 46 11.20 18.90 -4.10
CA TYR A 46 12.64 18.86 -4.04
C TYR A 46 13.17 18.41 -2.67
N LEU A 47 14.25 17.64 -2.71
CA LEU A 47 15.06 17.26 -1.56
C LEU A 47 16.44 17.91 -1.66
N TYR A 48 17.05 18.19 -0.53
CA TYR A 48 18.40 18.74 -0.42
C TYR A 48 19.23 17.85 0.50
N ASP A 49 20.41 17.45 0.03
CA ASP A 49 21.34 16.67 0.84
C ASP A 49 22.26 17.55 1.69
N ILE A 50 23.06 16.87 2.51
CA ILE A 50 24.02 17.48 3.42
C ILE A 50 25.14 18.27 2.72
N ASP A 51 25.36 18.05 1.42
CA ASP A 51 26.31 18.80 0.59
C ASP A 51 25.65 20.02 -0.09
N GLY A 52 24.35 20.24 0.17
CA GLY A 52 23.56 21.32 -0.43
C GLY A 52 23.07 21.02 -1.85
N LYS A 53 23.28 19.80 -2.33
CA LYS A 53 22.79 19.40 -3.67
C LYS A 53 21.28 19.20 -3.64
N ARG A 54 20.59 19.77 -4.66
CA ARG A 54 19.17 19.65 -4.86
C ARG A 54 18.83 18.47 -5.78
N TYR A 55 17.79 17.72 -5.41
CA TYR A 55 17.25 16.61 -6.19
C TYR A 55 15.76 16.83 -6.41
N LEU A 56 15.28 16.53 -7.62
CA LEU A 56 13.83 16.36 -7.87
C LEU A 56 13.40 14.99 -7.33
N ASP A 57 12.46 15.01 -6.38
CA ASP A 57 11.94 13.78 -5.77
C ASP A 57 10.86 13.15 -6.68
N THR A 58 11.29 12.49 -7.73
CA THR A 58 10.41 11.81 -8.69
C THR A 58 9.73 10.57 -8.13
N PHE A 59 10.25 10.05 -7.00
CA PHE A 59 9.71 8.86 -6.33
C PHE A 59 8.79 9.22 -5.14
N ALA A 60 8.59 10.53 -4.89
CA ALA A 60 7.76 11.06 -3.80
C ALA A 60 8.08 10.37 -2.46
N SER A 61 9.39 10.27 -2.14
CA SER A 61 9.90 9.62 -0.91
C SER A 61 9.26 8.25 -0.66
N LEU A 62 9.38 7.36 -1.64
CA LEU A 62 8.80 6.02 -1.64
C LEU A 62 7.24 6.06 -1.70
N LEU A 63 6.71 6.94 -2.56
CA LEU A 63 5.26 7.08 -2.84
C LEU A 63 4.44 7.58 -1.63
N THR A 64 5.09 8.24 -0.67
CA THR A 64 4.44 8.76 0.55
C THR A 64 4.11 10.25 0.45
N THR A 65 5.04 11.08 -0.01
CA THR A 65 4.94 12.55 0.02
C THR A 65 4.16 13.09 -1.17
N ILE A 66 2.86 12.75 -1.23
CA ILE A 66 2.00 13.05 -2.38
C ILE A 66 1.55 14.51 -2.46
N CYS A 67 1.53 15.22 -1.33
CA CYS A 67 1.19 16.64 -1.25
C CYS A 67 2.40 17.57 -1.37
N GLY A 68 3.61 16.99 -1.54
CA GLY A 68 4.87 17.72 -1.49
C GLY A 68 5.45 17.83 -0.08
N HIS A 69 6.74 18.14 -0.03
CA HIS A 69 7.47 18.37 1.23
C HIS A 69 7.12 19.70 1.86
N HIS A 70 7.27 19.80 3.20
CA HIS A 70 7.17 21.02 3.98
C HIS A 70 5.79 21.70 3.86
N ARG A 71 4.74 20.95 4.14
CA ARG A 71 3.37 21.49 4.21
C ARG A 71 3.11 22.07 5.59
N PRO A 72 2.99 23.40 5.74
CA PRO A 72 2.77 24.02 7.05
C PRO A 72 1.43 23.60 7.69
N GLU A 73 0.41 23.29 6.88
CA GLU A 73 -0.90 22.88 7.35
C GLU A 73 -0.82 21.59 8.18
N ILE A 74 -0.01 20.61 7.71
CA ILE A 74 0.17 19.35 8.43
C ILE A 74 1.01 19.58 9.69
N ALA A 75 2.07 20.40 9.60
CA ALA A 75 2.89 20.74 10.77
C ALA A 75 2.07 21.46 11.85
N HIS A 76 1.17 22.36 11.47
CA HIS A 76 0.26 23.01 12.41
C HIS A 76 -0.69 22.00 13.07
N ALA A 77 -1.33 21.12 12.30
CA ALA A 77 -2.22 20.10 12.84
C ALA A 77 -1.51 19.17 13.86
N ILE A 78 -0.26 18.80 13.58
CA ILE A 78 0.60 18.04 14.50
C ILE A 78 0.84 18.83 15.79
N ASN A 79 1.30 20.08 15.68
CA ASN A 79 1.63 20.92 16.83
C ASN A 79 0.40 21.21 17.69
N ASP A 80 -0.75 21.46 17.10
CA ASP A 80 -1.97 21.74 17.84
C ASP A 80 -2.48 20.49 18.56
N GLN A 81 -2.40 19.34 17.93
CA GLN A 81 -2.78 18.09 18.59
C GLN A 81 -1.84 17.73 19.75
N LEU A 82 -0.51 17.98 19.61
CA LEU A 82 0.48 17.78 20.69
C LEU A 82 0.19 18.61 21.93
N LYS A 83 -0.42 19.81 21.81
CA LYS A 83 -0.83 20.66 22.95
C LYS A 83 -2.04 20.10 23.71
N LEU A 84 -2.80 19.21 23.07
CA LEU A 84 -4.05 18.65 23.66
C LEU A 84 -3.80 17.26 24.23
N LEU A 85 -3.35 16.35 23.40
CA LEU A 85 -3.10 14.94 23.74
C LEU A 85 -2.19 14.35 22.66
N GLU A 86 -1.00 13.94 23.04
CA GLU A 86 -0.03 13.32 22.14
C GLU A 86 -0.44 11.93 21.71
N PHE A 87 -0.90 11.12 22.67
CA PHE A 87 -1.26 9.72 22.44
C PHE A 87 -2.21 9.19 23.51
N PHE A 88 -3.14 8.36 23.08
CA PHE A 88 -3.86 7.40 23.91
C PHE A 88 -4.19 6.16 23.06
N PRO A 89 -4.04 4.93 23.57
CA PRO A 89 -4.23 3.73 22.78
C PRO A 89 -5.70 3.54 22.37
N ASN A 90 -5.90 3.04 21.15
CA ASN A 90 -7.20 2.59 20.66
C ASN A 90 -7.40 1.12 21.06
N TYR A 91 -7.65 0.90 22.36
CA TYR A 91 -7.83 -0.43 22.92
C TYR A 91 -9.11 -0.49 23.76
N VAL A 92 -9.72 -1.69 23.82
CA VAL A 92 -10.94 -1.97 24.58
C VAL A 92 -12.08 -1.04 24.15
N ASP A 93 -12.45 -0.06 24.95
CA ASP A 93 -13.56 0.87 24.75
C ASP A 93 -13.10 2.34 24.62
N THR A 94 -11.82 2.56 24.32
CA THR A 94 -11.23 3.91 24.30
C THR A 94 -10.93 4.40 22.88
N PHE A 95 -11.27 5.66 22.62
CA PHE A 95 -11.03 6.31 21.33
C PHE A 95 -10.57 7.76 21.54
N THR A 96 -9.86 8.31 20.56
CA THR A 96 -9.50 9.74 20.53
C THR A 96 -10.31 10.47 19.46
N VAL A 97 -10.54 11.77 19.65
CA VAL A 97 -11.33 12.59 18.71
C VAL A 97 -10.74 12.55 17.29
N PRO A 98 -9.42 12.74 17.08
CA PRO A 98 -8.84 12.65 15.74
C PRO A 98 -9.03 11.27 15.08
N LEU A 99 -8.96 10.19 15.87
CA LEU A 99 -9.19 8.83 15.36
C LEU A 99 -10.61 8.65 14.83
N VAL A 100 -11.62 9.05 15.62
CA VAL A 100 -13.04 8.95 15.23
C VAL A 100 -13.33 9.79 13.98
N ARG A 101 -12.80 11.03 13.94
CA ARG A 101 -12.93 11.90 12.77
C ARG A 101 -12.28 11.32 11.52
N LEU A 102 -11.07 10.72 11.67
CA LEU A 102 -10.39 10.09 10.56
C LEU A 102 -11.13 8.86 10.05
N ALA A 103 -11.65 8.01 10.94
CA ALA A 103 -12.47 6.86 10.54
C ALA A 103 -13.72 7.31 9.74
N ARG A 104 -14.42 8.36 10.22
CA ARG A 104 -15.54 8.94 9.49
C ARG A 104 -15.12 9.50 8.13
N LYS A 105 -14.00 10.25 8.10
CA LYS A 105 -13.47 10.82 6.83
C LYS A 105 -13.11 9.74 5.82
N LEU A 106 -12.55 8.62 6.28
CA LEU A 106 -12.28 7.47 5.41
C LEU A 106 -13.58 6.91 4.84
N ALA A 107 -14.59 6.66 5.67
CA ALA A 107 -15.88 6.17 5.20
C ALA A 107 -16.50 7.07 4.11
N ASP A 108 -16.27 8.38 4.17
CA ASP A 108 -16.79 9.35 3.18
C ASP A 108 -16.06 9.29 1.82
N ILE A 109 -14.79 8.84 1.77
CA ILE A 109 -13.97 8.83 0.54
C ILE A 109 -13.69 7.44 -0.02
N MET A 110 -13.94 6.38 0.76
CA MET A 110 -13.72 5.00 0.32
C MET A 110 -14.75 4.57 -0.72
N PRO A 111 -14.39 3.67 -1.66
CA PRO A 111 -15.32 3.18 -2.66
C PRO A 111 -16.35 2.19 -2.08
N GLY A 112 -17.57 2.24 -2.58
CA GLY A 112 -18.66 1.32 -2.21
C GLY A 112 -19.06 1.44 -0.75
N ASP A 113 -19.10 0.33 -0.04
CA ASP A 113 -19.47 0.18 1.37
C ASP A 113 -18.28 -0.10 2.30
N LEU A 114 -17.07 0.24 1.89
CA LEU A 114 -15.88 0.19 2.73
C LEU A 114 -15.91 1.34 3.75
N GLU A 115 -16.30 1.08 4.99
CA GLU A 115 -16.51 2.14 5.99
C GLU A 115 -15.95 1.84 7.39
N VAL A 116 -15.52 0.59 7.64
CA VAL A 116 -15.05 0.20 8.97
C VAL A 116 -13.53 0.05 8.96
N SER A 117 -12.84 0.91 9.70
CA SER A 117 -11.38 0.99 9.71
C SER A 117 -10.75 0.34 10.94
N PHE A 118 -9.69 -0.44 10.73
CA PHE A 118 -8.77 -0.92 11.75
C PHE A 118 -7.39 -0.32 11.50
N PHE A 119 -6.92 0.53 12.41
CA PHE A 119 -5.69 1.30 12.22
C PHE A 119 -4.46 0.57 12.73
N VAL A 120 -3.36 0.70 11.97
CA VAL A 120 -2.02 0.16 12.24
C VAL A 120 -0.96 1.17 11.79
N ASN A 121 0.35 0.82 11.82
CA ASN A 121 1.41 1.80 11.56
C ASN A 121 2.07 1.67 10.18
N SER A 122 1.90 0.55 9.50
CA SER A 122 2.51 0.29 8.20
C SER A 122 1.59 -0.52 7.28
N GLY A 123 1.84 -0.42 5.97
CA GLY A 123 1.13 -1.24 4.98
C GLY A 123 1.33 -2.75 5.19
N SER A 124 2.50 -3.17 5.67
CA SER A 124 2.76 -4.58 6.01
C SER A 124 1.87 -5.05 7.15
N GLU A 125 1.73 -4.24 8.23
CA GLU A 125 0.79 -4.54 9.32
C GLU A 125 -0.68 -4.52 8.85
N ALA A 126 -1.01 -3.64 7.91
CA ALA A 126 -2.36 -3.59 7.33
C ALA A 126 -2.68 -4.89 6.57
N ASN A 127 -1.75 -5.40 5.77
CA ASN A 127 -1.90 -6.66 5.05
C ASN A 127 -1.94 -7.86 6.00
N ASP A 128 -1.10 -7.92 7.03
CA ASP A 128 -1.17 -8.95 8.08
C ASP A 128 -2.53 -8.92 8.78
N THR A 129 -3.05 -7.73 9.07
CA THR A 129 -4.37 -7.56 9.69
C THR A 129 -5.48 -8.02 8.75
N ALA A 130 -5.42 -7.69 7.46
CA ALA A 130 -6.39 -8.13 6.46
C ALA A 130 -6.43 -9.65 6.33
N ILE A 131 -5.27 -10.31 6.32
CA ILE A 131 -5.17 -11.78 6.29
C ILE A 131 -5.76 -12.40 7.56
N LYS A 132 -5.43 -11.86 8.75
CA LYS A 132 -6.00 -12.34 10.02
C LYS A 132 -7.50 -12.11 10.08
N MET A 133 -7.96 -10.95 9.63
CA MET A 133 -9.38 -10.59 9.57
C MET A 133 -10.15 -11.57 8.67
N ALA A 134 -9.63 -11.89 7.49
CA ALA A 134 -10.25 -12.85 6.58
C ALA A 134 -10.34 -14.25 7.19
N ARG A 135 -9.27 -14.72 7.83
CA ARG A 135 -9.28 -16.03 8.51
C ARG A 135 -10.27 -16.07 9.66
N GLN A 136 -10.25 -15.08 10.55
CA GLN A 136 -11.15 -15.03 11.69
C GLN A 136 -12.62 -14.84 11.24
N TYR A 137 -12.88 -14.06 10.18
CA TYR A 137 -14.21 -13.93 9.58
C TYR A 137 -14.83 -15.29 9.25
N HIS A 138 -14.07 -16.17 8.63
CA HIS A 138 -14.55 -17.52 8.27
C HIS A 138 -14.71 -18.41 9.50
N VAL A 139 -13.82 -18.32 10.49
CA VAL A 139 -13.99 -19.03 11.77
C VAL A 139 -15.29 -18.66 12.47
N GLU A 140 -15.61 -17.34 12.55
CA GLU A 140 -16.84 -16.86 13.18
C GLU A 140 -18.13 -17.25 12.41
N ARG A 141 -17.96 -17.67 11.15
CA ARG A 141 -19.04 -18.21 10.32
C ARG A 141 -19.15 -19.74 10.37
N GLY A 142 -18.30 -20.40 11.15
CA GLY A 142 -18.28 -21.87 11.23
C GLY A 142 -17.49 -22.56 10.12
N GLU A 143 -16.61 -21.82 9.41
CA GLU A 143 -15.78 -22.31 8.29
C GLU A 143 -14.28 -22.29 8.66
N PRO A 144 -13.81 -22.97 9.75
CA PRO A 144 -12.45 -22.81 10.27
C PRO A 144 -11.35 -23.36 9.34
N HIS A 145 -11.70 -24.16 8.34
CA HIS A 145 -10.77 -24.68 7.34
C HIS A 145 -10.49 -23.70 6.20
N ARG A 146 -11.16 -22.57 6.14
CA ARG A 146 -10.82 -21.48 5.21
C ARG A 146 -9.66 -20.66 5.75
N TYR A 147 -8.42 -21.14 5.57
CA TYR A 147 -7.21 -20.50 6.07
C TYR A 147 -6.23 -20.10 4.98
N LYS A 148 -6.36 -20.67 3.77
CA LYS A 148 -5.46 -20.34 2.65
C LYS A 148 -5.69 -18.92 2.17
N VAL A 149 -4.59 -18.28 1.74
CA VAL A 149 -4.62 -16.97 1.09
C VAL A 149 -4.00 -17.11 -0.28
N MET A 150 -4.74 -16.74 -1.32
CA MET A 150 -4.21 -16.70 -2.67
C MET A 150 -3.69 -15.32 -3.00
N ALA A 151 -2.47 -15.23 -3.49
CA ALA A 151 -1.85 -14.01 -3.99
C ALA A 151 -1.45 -14.19 -5.46
N ARG A 152 -0.85 -13.19 -6.07
CA ARG A 152 -0.30 -13.30 -7.43
C ARG A 152 1.22 -13.38 -7.40
N ARG A 153 1.81 -14.09 -8.35
CA ARG A 153 3.23 -13.95 -8.64
C ARG A 153 3.55 -12.49 -8.94
N HIS A 154 4.73 -12.04 -8.56
CA HIS A 154 5.21 -10.66 -8.70
C HIS A 154 4.44 -9.60 -7.90
N SER A 155 3.43 -9.94 -7.08
CA SER A 155 2.82 -9.00 -6.15
C SER A 155 3.70 -8.77 -4.93
N TYR A 156 3.56 -7.61 -4.30
CA TYR A 156 4.25 -7.27 -3.05
C TYR A 156 3.22 -6.92 -1.99
N SER A 157 3.22 -7.65 -0.88
CA SER A 157 2.26 -7.47 0.22
C SER A 157 2.90 -7.10 1.56
N GLY A 158 4.19 -6.77 1.55
CA GLY A 158 4.89 -6.35 2.77
C GLY A 158 6.07 -7.24 3.16
N THR A 159 6.67 -6.93 4.33
CA THR A 159 7.86 -7.60 4.87
C THR A 159 7.69 -8.15 6.29
N THR A 160 6.52 -8.02 6.90
CA THR A 160 6.12 -8.82 8.06
C THR A 160 5.95 -10.29 7.63
N LEU A 161 6.00 -11.25 8.55
CA LEU A 161 5.91 -12.67 8.16
C LEU A 161 4.62 -13.00 7.38
N GLY A 162 3.49 -12.41 7.71
CA GLY A 162 2.26 -12.56 6.92
C GLY A 162 2.36 -11.88 5.56
N GLY A 163 2.82 -10.62 5.53
CA GLY A 163 3.00 -9.87 4.29
C GLY A 163 3.99 -10.50 3.33
N VAL A 164 5.16 -10.94 3.83
CA VAL A 164 6.16 -11.61 2.97
C VAL A 164 5.69 -12.98 2.51
N SER A 165 4.87 -13.69 3.29
CA SER A 165 4.25 -14.96 2.89
C SER A 165 3.30 -14.79 1.70
N ALA A 166 2.59 -13.66 1.60
CA ALA A 166 1.72 -13.30 0.49
C ALA A 166 2.44 -12.53 -0.64
N THR A 167 3.73 -12.23 -0.48
CA THR A 167 4.54 -11.58 -1.52
C THR A 167 5.02 -12.59 -2.55
N GLY A 168 4.60 -12.43 -3.81
CA GLY A 168 4.90 -13.34 -4.92
C GLY A 168 6.24 -13.12 -5.60
N ILE A 169 7.20 -12.45 -4.94
CA ILE A 169 8.52 -12.11 -5.48
C ILE A 169 9.57 -12.91 -4.72
N PRO A 170 10.27 -13.89 -5.35
CA PRO A 170 11.22 -14.78 -4.67
C PRO A 170 12.30 -14.04 -3.88
N TRP A 171 12.85 -12.96 -4.43
CA TRP A 171 13.91 -12.18 -3.79
C TRP A 171 13.56 -11.66 -2.38
N PHE A 172 12.29 -11.38 -2.09
CA PHE A 172 11.85 -10.96 -0.75
C PHE A 172 11.65 -12.12 0.21
N ARG A 173 11.59 -13.37 -0.29
CA ARG A 173 11.18 -14.57 0.46
C ARG A 173 12.32 -15.53 0.76
N GLU A 174 13.25 -15.71 -0.18
CA GLU A 174 14.21 -16.82 -0.23
C GLU A 174 15.04 -17.04 1.05
N TYR A 175 15.30 -15.98 1.82
CA TYR A 175 16.03 -16.06 3.08
C TYR A 175 15.16 -16.29 4.31
N PHE A 176 13.84 -16.30 4.17
CA PHE A 176 12.89 -16.36 5.29
C PHE A 176 12.01 -17.62 5.25
N GLU A 177 12.25 -18.51 4.30
CA GLU A 177 11.54 -19.79 4.25
C GLU A 177 11.97 -20.73 5.41
N PRO A 178 11.07 -21.55 6.03
CA PRO A 178 9.66 -21.66 5.66
C PRO A 178 8.80 -20.50 6.17
N LEU A 179 7.92 -20.01 5.31
CA LEU A 179 6.97 -18.93 5.62
C LEU A 179 5.64 -19.48 6.18
N ILE A 180 4.66 -18.60 6.41
CA ILE A 180 3.36 -18.98 6.95
C ILE A 180 2.66 -19.94 5.97
N PRO A 181 2.22 -21.13 6.42
CA PRO A 181 1.53 -22.10 5.58
C PRO A 181 0.21 -21.57 4.99
N GLY A 182 -0.13 -22.05 3.79
CA GLY A 182 -1.41 -21.75 3.13
C GLY A 182 -1.39 -20.51 2.24
N CYS A 183 -0.22 -19.97 1.90
CA CYS A 183 -0.12 -18.98 0.82
C CYS A 183 0.11 -19.67 -0.52
N VAL A 184 -0.77 -19.39 -1.51
CA VAL A 184 -0.70 -19.94 -2.87
C VAL A 184 -0.63 -18.80 -3.89
N PHE A 185 -0.03 -19.06 -5.06
CA PHE A 185 0.29 -18.00 -6.01
C PHE A 185 -0.28 -18.29 -7.42
N ALA A 186 -1.28 -17.50 -7.80
CA ALA A 186 -1.80 -17.49 -9.16
C ALA A 186 -0.85 -16.72 -10.11
N PRO A 187 -0.92 -16.97 -11.44
CA PRO A 187 -0.18 -16.20 -12.43
C PRO A 187 -0.46 -14.69 -12.38
N ALA A 188 0.54 -13.88 -12.70
CA ALA A 188 0.37 -12.43 -12.80
C ALA A 188 -0.41 -12.05 -14.06
N ALA A 189 -1.28 -11.05 -13.95
CA ALA A 189 -1.96 -10.44 -15.11
C ALA A 189 -1.04 -9.39 -15.77
N ARG A 190 0.05 -9.84 -16.43
CA ARG A 190 1.10 -9.02 -17.04
C ARG A 190 1.15 -9.26 -18.54
N CYS A 191 0.50 -8.38 -19.33
CA CYS A 191 0.28 -8.63 -20.75
C CYS A 191 1.51 -8.37 -21.65
N HIS A 192 2.43 -7.50 -21.23
CA HIS A 192 3.64 -7.15 -22.01
C HIS A 192 4.73 -8.23 -21.93
N ASP A 193 4.72 -8.99 -20.82
CA ASP A 193 5.63 -10.12 -20.60
C ASP A 193 4.82 -11.22 -19.89
N CYS A 194 4.02 -11.92 -20.69
CA CYS A 194 3.04 -12.89 -20.18
C CYS A 194 3.73 -14.19 -19.77
N GLU A 195 3.71 -14.53 -18.49
CA GLU A 195 4.30 -15.76 -17.97
C GLU A 195 3.68 -17.07 -18.52
N LEU A 196 2.48 -16.96 -19.12
CA LEU A 196 1.83 -18.06 -19.82
C LEU A 196 2.22 -18.13 -21.30
N GLY A 197 3.09 -17.25 -21.79
CA GLY A 197 3.55 -17.23 -23.18
C GLY A 197 2.48 -16.84 -24.19
N LEU A 198 1.36 -16.26 -23.76
CA LEU A 198 0.19 -15.98 -24.61
C LEU A 198 0.13 -14.51 -25.04
N LYS A 199 -0.51 -14.25 -26.19
CA LYS A 199 -0.72 -12.90 -26.69
C LYS A 199 -2.03 -12.30 -26.16
N PRO A 200 -2.05 -11.03 -25.70
CA PRO A 200 -3.22 -10.42 -25.06
C PRO A 200 -4.50 -10.46 -25.88
N LYS A 201 -4.40 -10.34 -27.23
CA LYS A 201 -5.58 -10.31 -28.13
C LYS A 201 -6.29 -11.65 -28.27
N THR A 202 -5.61 -12.77 -27.99
CA THR A 202 -6.10 -14.12 -28.26
C THR A 202 -6.16 -15.01 -27.02
N CYS A 203 -5.61 -14.58 -25.88
CA CYS A 203 -5.52 -15.42 -24.68
C CYS A 203 -6.84 -15.57 -23.93
N GLY A 204 -7.86 -14.72 -24.19
CA GLY A 204 -9.15 -14.78 -23.52
C GLY A 204 -9.08 -14.74 -21.99
N LEU A 205 -8.18 -13.92 -21.42
CA LEU A 205 -7.91 -13.85 -19.97
C LEU A 205 -7.39 -15.17 -19.37
N ALA A 206 -6.46 -15.85 -20.03
CA ALA A 206 -5.89 -17.10 -19.55
C ALA A 206 -5.32 -17.01 -18.12
N CYS A 207 -4.80 -15.86 -17.70
CA CYS A 207 -4.34 -15.63 -16.32
C CYS A 207 -5.50 -15.67 -15.30
N LEU A 208 -6.70 -15.25 -15.66
CA LEU A 208 -7.89 -15.42 -14.83
C LEU A 208 -8.32 -16.88 -14.78
N ARG A 209 -8.41 -17.56 -15.93
CA ARG A 209 -8.75 -18.99 -15.95
C ARG A 209 -7.77 -19.83 -15.14
N ALA A 210 -6.47 -19.55 -15.24
CA ALA A 210 -5.48 -20.24 -14.42
C ALA A 210 -5.66 -19.98 -12.90
N MET A 211 -6.18 -18.80 -12.53
CA MET A 211 -6.55 -18.51 -11.13
C MET A 211 -7.82 -19.31 -10.74
N GLU A 212 -8.80 -19.38 -11.60
CA GLU A 212 -10.03 -20.19 -11.39
C GLU A 212 -9.68 -21.67 -11.21
N GLU A 213 -8.87 -22.23 -12.10
CA GLU A 213 -8.35 -23.60 -12.01
C GLU A 213 -7.59 -23.85 -10.71
N LEU A 214 -6.77 -22.90 -10.28
CA LEU A 214 -6.03 -22.99 -9.03
C LEU A 214 -6.95 -22.95 -7.81
N VAL A 215 -8.03 -22.15 -7.83
CA VAL A 215 -9.06 -22.15 -6.76
C VAL A 215 -9.71 -23.52 -6.65
N GLU A 216 -10.11 -24.11 -7.77
CA GLU A 216 -10.71 -25.46 -7.77
C GLU A 216 -9.71 -26.54 -7.28
N TRP A 217 -8.45 -26.47 -7.71
CA TRP A 217 -7.40 -27.40 -7.31
C TRP A 217 -7.06 -27.32 -5.82
N GLU A 218 -6.98 -26.12 -5.26
CA GLU A 218 -6.70 -25.89 -3.85
C GLU A 218 -7.88 -26.24 -2.94
N GLY A 219 -9.08 -26.36 -3.49
CA GLY A 219 -10.33 -26.51 -2.78
C GLY A 219 -10.92 -25.17 -2.35
N PRO A 220 -11.97 -24.67 -3.03
CA PRO A 220 -12.55 -23.36 -2.78
C PRO A 220 -12.91 -23.10 -1.31
N ASP A 221 -13.36 -24.13 -0.60
CA ASP A 221 -13.76 -24.09 0.80
C ASP A 221 -12.59 -24.02 1.78
N THR A 222 -11.35 -24.08 1.30
CA THR A 222 -10.14 -23.91 2.10
C THR A 222 -9.54 -22.51 1.98
N ILE A 223 -10.01 -21.70 1.02
CA ILE A 223 -9.46 -20.37 0.73
C ILE A 223 -10.27 -19.31 1.49
N SER A 224 -9.59 -18.52 2.32
CA SER A 224 -10.19 -17.42 3.06
C SER A 224 -10.27 -16.14 2.22
N ALA A 225 -9.22 -15.85 1.47
CA ALA A 225 -9.14 -14.61 0.71
C ALA A 225 -8.24 -14.74 -0.53
N ILE A 226 -8.51 -13.86 -1.51
CA ILE A 226 -7.58 -13.51 -2.58
C ILE A 226 -7.07 -12.10 -2.28
N ILE A 227 -5.74 -11.95 -2.10
CA ILE A 227 -5.09 -10.66 -1.88
C ILE A 227 -4.33 -10.22 -3.12
N MET A 228 -4.52 -8.96 -3.54
CA MET A 228 -3.78 -8.40 -4.67
C MET A 228 -3.78 -6.86 -4.67
N ASP A 229 -2.74 -6.30 -5.23
CA ASP A 229 -2.68 -4.91 -5.64
C ASP A 229 -3.47 -4.73 -6.96
N PRO A 230 -4.40 -3.77 -7.09
CA PRO A 230 -5.13 -3.52 -8.35
C PRO A 230 -4.17 -3.20 -9.50
N ILE A 231 -3.12 -2.44 -9.23
CA ILE A 231 -1.99 -2.20 -10.12
C ILE A 231 -0.74 -2.63 -9.37
N PRO A 232 -0.06 -3.71 -9.80
CA PRO A 232 1.18 -4.15 -9.20
C PRO A 232 2.26 -3.05 -9.23
N GLY A 233 3.16 -3.08 -8.27
CA GLY A 233 4.10 -2.01 -8.04
C GLY A 233 5.27 -1.91 -9.01
N SER A 234 6.25 -1.08 -8.61
CA SER A 234 7.48 -0.82 -9.36
C SER A 234 8.31 -2.07 -9.65
N ASN A 235 8.14 -3.12 -8.87
CA ASN A 235 8.84 -4.40 -9.00
C ASN A 235 8.68 -5.03 -10.38
N ILE A 236 7.56 -4.75 -11.07
CA ILE A 236 7.24 -5.27 -12.39
C ILE A 236 6.73 -4.18 -13.35
N GLY A 237 7.04 -2.91 -13.06
CA GLY A 237 6.79 -1.80 -13.98
C GLY A 237 5.35 -1.33 -14.07
N TYR A 238 4.54 -1.50 -13.03
CA TYR A 238 3.14 -1.04 -12.96
C TYR A 238 2.23 -1.55 -14.09
N PRO A 239 2.19 -2.85 -14.39
CA PRO A 239 1.34 -3.36 -15.45
C PRO A 239 -0.13 -3.14 -15.11
N LEU A 240 -0.88 -2.58 -16.06
CA LEU A 240 -2.33 -2.48 -15.91
C LEU A 240 -2.97 -3.85 -16.14
N PRO A 241 -3.90 -4.28 -15.29
CA PRO A 241 -4.64 -5.52 -15.53
C PRO A 241 -5.46 -5.41 -16.83
N PRO A 242 -5.56 -6.49 -17.61
CA PRO A 242 -6.37 -6.48 -18.82
C PRO A 242 -7.85 -6.27 -18.49
N GLN A 243 -8.58 -5.72 -19.45
CA GLN A 243 -10.01 -5.45 -19.29
C GLN A 243 -10.76 -6.73 -18.88
N GLY A 244 -11.63 -6.64 -17.89
CA GLY A 244 -12.43 -7.76 -17.38
C GLY A 244 -11.71 -8.62 -16.32
N TYR A 245 -10.40 -8.47 -16.13
CA TYR A 245 -9.65 -9.30 -15.18
C TYR A 245 -10.10 -9.09 -13.72
N LEU A 246 -10.12 -7.84 -13.25
CA LEU A 246 -10.51 -7.56 -11.86
C LEU A 246 -12.00 -7.88 -11.61
N GLN A 247 -12.86 -7.63 -12.59
CA GLN A 247 -14.26 -8.03 -12.53
C GLN A 247 -14.42 -9.57 -12.45
N GLY A 248 -13.60 -10.30 -13.22
CA GLY A 248 -13.59 -11.77 -13.16
C GLY A 248 -13.10 -12.29 -11.81
N VAL A 249 -12.05 -11.69 -11.24
CA VAL A 249 -11.59 -12.03 -9.88
C VAL A 249 -12.69 -11.75 -8.84
N ARG A 250 -13.40 -10.62 -8.93
CA ARG A 250 -14.52 -10.34 -8.03
C ARG A 250 -15.62 -11.41 -8.17
N GLY A 251 -15.98 -11.74 -9.39
CA GLY A 251 -16.98 -12.80 -9.67
C GLY A 251 -16.57 -14.18 -9.14
N LEU A 252 -15.27 -14.52 -9.25
CA LEU A 252 -14.71 -15.75 -8.68
C LEU A 252 -14.84 -15.76 -7.15
N CYS A 253 -14.49 -14.65 -6.50
CA CYS A 253 -14.63 -14.50 -5.05
C CYS A 253 -16.09 -14.63 -4.61
N ASP A 254 -17.02 -13.97 -5.31
CA ASP A 254 -18.46 -14.02 -5.01
C ASP A 254 -19.03 -15.43 -5.17
N LYS A 255 -18.64 -16.14 -6.23
CA LYS A 255 -19.06 -17.51 -6.51
C LYS A 255 -18.73 -18.48 -5.37
N HIS A 256 -17.55 -18.33 -4.78
CA HIS A 256 -17.04 -19.30 -3.79
C HIS A 256 -17.05 -18.77 -2.35
N GLY A 257 -17.57 -17.57 -2.11
CA GLY A 257 -17.59 -16.95 -0.77
C GLY A 257 -16.20 -16.61 -0.24
N ILE A 258 -15.22 -16.41 -1.13
CA ILE A 258 -13.83 -16.00 -0.82
C ILE A 258 -13.82 -14.48 -0.67
N LEU A 259 -13.13 -13.95 0.34
CA LEU A 259 -12.99 -12.50 0.49
C LEU A 259 -11.96 -11.94 -0.51
N LEU A 260 -12.30 -10.82 -1.15
CA LEU A 260 -11.35 -10.07 -1.98
C LEU A 260 -10.68 -8.98 -1.15
N ILE A 261 -9.34 -9.01 -1.10
CA ILE A 261 -8.52 -7.98 -0.45
C ILE A 261 -7.77 -7.21 -1.52
N PHE A 262 -7.97 -5.88 -1.60
CA PHE A 262 -7.14 -5.03 -2.43
C PHE A 262 -6.09 -4.30 -1.59
N ASP A 263 -4.81 -4.47 -1.95
CA ASP A 263 -3.71 -3.68 -1.44
C ASP A 263 -3.60 -2.38 -2.23
N GLU A 264 -4.16 -1.30 -1.69
CA GLU A 264 -4.06 0.06 -2.23
C GLU A 264 -3.01 0.92 -1.48
N VAL A 265 -2.13 0.30 -0.71
CA VAL A 265 -1.04 0.99 0.00
C VAL A 265 -0.19 1.83 -0.97
N GLN A 266 0.03 1.33 -2.19
CA GLN A 266 0.82 2.02 -3.20
C GLN A 266 -0.02 2.91 -4.12
N THR A 267 -1.24 2.54 -4.42
CA THR A 267 -2.09 3.14 -5.48
C THR A 267 -3.13 4.13 -4.96
N GLY A 268 -3.48 4.05 -3.69
CA GLY A 268 -4.48 4.91 -3.06
C GLY A 268 -4.07 6.38 -2.94
N PHE A 269 -5.02 7.20 -2.54
CA PHE A 269 -4.89 8.63 -2.26
C PHE A 269 -4.48 9.46 -3.48
N GLY A 270 -5.14 9.22 -4.62
CA GLY A 270 -5.11 10.11 -5.78
C GLY A 270 -4.03 9.84 -6.81
N LYS A 271 -3.05 8.95 -6.54
CA LYS A 271 -1.88 8.73 -7.41
C LYS A 271 -2.23 8.32 -8.84
N THR A 272 -3.35 7.61 -9.02
CA THR A 272 -3.80 7.14 -10.34
C THR A 272 -4.80 8.07 -11.01
N GLY A 273 -5.17 9.18 -10.37
CA GLY A 273 -6.20 10.10 -10.85
C GLY A 273 -7.63 9.75 -10.43
N LYS A 274 -7.76 8.78 -9.52
CA LYS A 274 -8.92 8.44 -8.71
C LYS A 274 -8.46 8.36 -7.25
N TRP A 275 -9.36 8.41 -6.27
CA TRP A 275 -9.00 8.24 -4.86
C TRP A 275 -8.30 6.91 -4.66
N PHE A 276 -8.86 5.83 -5.22
CA PHE A 276 -8.32 4.48 -5.19
C PHE A 276 -8.27 3.89 -6.60
N ALA A 277 -7.27 3.04 -6.89
CA ALA A 277 -7.09 2.51 -8.24
C ALA A 277 -8.24 1.60 -8.66
N CYS A 278 -8.83 0.85 -7.74
CA CYS A 278 -9.94 -0.08 -8.01
C CYS A 278 -11.15 0.62 -8.67
N GLU A 279 -11.33 1.93 -8.45
CA GLU A 279 -12.39 2.74 -9.05
C GLU A 279 -12.29 2.84 -10.58
N HIS A 280 -11.11 2.60 -11.17
CA HIS A 280 -10.95 2.57 -12.63
C HIS A 280 -11.68 1.39 -13.28
N TRP A 281 -11.92 0.33 -12.52
CA TRP A 281 -12.58 -0.89 -12.98
C TRP A 281 -13.95 -1.12 -12.35
N ASN A 282 -14.41 -0.20 -11.51
CA ASN A 282 -15.66 -0.30 -10.75
C ASN A 282 -15.75 -1.63 -9.95
N VAL A 283 -14.64 -2.04 -9.33
CA VAL A 283 -14.59 -3.24 -8.49
C VAL A 283 -14.32 -2.82 -7.06
N VAL A 284 -15.22 -3.18 -6.15
CA VAL A 284 -15.08 -2.94 -4.71
C VAL A 284 -14.65 -4.25 -4.04
N PRO A 285 -13.55 -4.26 -3.24
CA PRO A 285 -13.15 -5.43 -2.47
C PRO A 285 -13.95 -5.53 -1.17
N ASP A 286 -13.88 -6.68 -0.49
CA ASP A 286 -14.44 -6.85 0.85
C ASP A 286 -13.55 -6.18 1.92
N ILE A 287 -12.23 -6.12 1.66
CA ILE A 287 -11.22 -5.50 2.52
C ILE A 287 -10.24 -4.71 1.65
N MET A 288 -9.86 -3.53 2.09
CA MET A 288 -8.82 -2.71 1.45
C MET A 288 -7.75 -2.32 2.46
N THR A 289 -6.48 -2.45 2.07
CA THR A 289 -5.36 -1.96 2.88
C THR A 289 -4.81 -0.65 2.32
N ILE A 290 -4.55 0.30 3.20
CA ILE A 290 -4.09 1.65 2.87
C ILE A 290 -2.88 2.06 3.72
N GLY A 291 -2.05 2.92 3.15
CA GLY A 291 -0.83 3.44 3.80
C GLY A 291 -0.13 4.47 2.92
N LYS A 292 1.17 4.66 3.10
CA LYS A 292 2.01 5.57 2.30
C LYS A 292 1.40 6.97 2.11
N GLY A 293 0.85 7.27 0.92
CA GLY A 293 0.21 8.55 0.62
C GLY A 293 -0.93 8.94 1.55
N PHE A 294 -1.46 8.01 2.31
CA PHE A 294 -2.45 8.24 3.36
C PHE A 294 -2.01 9.33 4.35
N THR A 295 -0.76 9.31 4.77
CA THR A 295 -0.24 10.26 5.78
C THR A 295 0.62 11.39 5.20
N GLY A 296 0.84 11.41 3.89
CA GLY A 296 1.78 12.36 3.28
C GLY A 296 3.24 12.17 3.69
N GLY A 297 3.57 11.08 4.40
CA GLY A 297 4.93 10.79 4.88
C GLY A 297 5.33 11.50 6.17
N TYR A 298 4.40 12.18 6.86
CA TYR A 298 4.70 12.94 8.08
C TYR A 298 4.81 12.06 9.32
N ILE A 299 3.83 11.19 9.56
CA ILE A 299 3.84 10.27 10.71
C ILE A 299 3.33 8.91 10.22
N PRO A 300 3.98 7.79 10.60
CA PRO A 300 3.53 6.46 10.22
C PRO A 300 2.10 6.17 10.67
N LEU A 301 1.23 5.85 9.72
CA LEU A 301 -0.12 5.34 9.94
C LEU A 301 -0.57 4.58 8.69
N ALA A 302 -1.30 3.51 8.90
CA ALA A 302 -1.94 2.71 7.87
C ALA A 302 -3.28 2.18 8.40
N ALA A 303 -4.09 1.60 7.56
CA ALA A 303 -5.31 0.96 7.99
C ALA A 303 -5.72 -0.20 7.09
N THR A 304 -6.45 -1.13 7.68
CA THR A 304 -7.27 -2.12 7.00
C THR A 304 -8.72 -1.65 7.08
N VAL A 305 -9.34 -1.40 5.93
CA VAL A 305 -10.73 -0.91 5.85
C VAL A 305 -11.59 -2.00 5.27
N THR A 306 -12.75 -2.24 5.85
CA THR A 306 -13.63 -3.33 5.46
C THR A 306 -15.10 -2.90 5.38
N THR A 307 -15.90 -3.74 4.76
CA THR A 307 -17.36 -3.55 4.68
C THR A 307 -18.03 -3.87 6.02
N PRO A 308 -19.25 -3.34 6.28
CA PRO A 308 -20.06 -3.74 7.43
C PRO A 308 -20.27 -5.25 7.49
N LYS A 309 -20.47 -5.91 6.35
CA LYS A 309 -20.65 -7.37 6.24
C LYS A 309 -19.53 -8.15 6.93
N VAL A 310 -18.28 -7.73 6.71
CA VAL A 310 -17.10 -8.38 7.33
C VAL A 310 -16.96 -7.93 8.78
N ALA A 311 -17.10 -6.63 9.07
CA ALA A 311 -16.97 -6.08 10.41
C ALA A 311 -17.99 -6.64 11.41
N ASP A 312 -19.20 -6.92 10.95
CA ASP A 312 -20.28 -7.48 11.75
C ASP A 312 -19.97 -8.88 12.31
N ALA A 313 -19.10 -9.63 11.65
CA ALA A 313 -18.63 -10.92 12.19
C ALA A 313 -17.91 -10.76 13.54
N PHE A 314 -17.34 -9.59 13.79
CA PHE A 314 -16.56 -9.28 15.00
C PHE A 314 -17.32 -8.43 16.04
N ARG A 315 -18.56 -8.03 15.74
CA ARG A 315 -19.33 -7.08 16.57
C ARG A 315 -20.62 -7.66 17.12
N LYS A 316 -21.17 -8.71 16.50
CA LYS A 316 -22.55 -9.18 16.79
C LYS A 316 -22.67 -10.04 18.02
N LYS A 317 -21.57 -10.64 18.51
CA LYS A 317 -21.60 -11.56 19.65
C LYS A 317 -20.43 -11.29 20.57
N PRO A 318 -20.59 -11.37 21.89
CA PRO A 318 -19.45 -11.44 22.81
C PRO A 318 -18.55 -12.64 22.47
N GLY A 319 -17.23 -12.44 22.50
CA GLY A 319 -16.25 -13.48 22.22
C GLY A 319 -15.85 -13.60 20.74
N CYS A 320 -16.51 -12.87 19.83
CA CYS A 320 -16.15 -12.80 18.39
C CYS A 320 -15.22 -11.63 18.05
N GLU A 321 -14.80 -10.83 19.02
CA GLU A 321 -14.00 -9.62 18.81
C GLU A 321 -12.73 -9.95 17.99
N LEU A 322 -12.35 -9.06 17.08
CA LEU A 322 -11.17 -9.25 16.26
C LEU A 322 -9.92 -9.36 17.14
N ARG A 323 -9.27 -10.53 17.14
CA ARG A 323 -8.12 -10.84 18.00
C ARG A 323 -6.82 -10.30 17.41
N SER A 324 -6.75 -9.00 17.18
CA SER A 324 -5.59 -8.29 16.67
C SER A 324 -5.49 -6.91 17.30
N GLY A 325 -4.28 -6.37 17.41
CA GLY A 325 -4.02 -5.05 17.96
C GLY A 325 -2.65 -4.55 17.56
N SER A 326 -2.48 -3.23 17.63
CA SER A 326 -1.21 -2.52 17.44
C SER A 326 -1.18 -1.38 18.44
N THR A 327 -0.14 -1.31 19.28
CA THR A 327 -0.02 -0.31 20.36
C THR A 327 -0.27 1.10 19.86
N TYR A 328 0.33 1.47 18.74
CA TYR A 328 0.23 2.80 18.15
C TYR A 328 -0.79 2.88 17.01
N GLY A 329 -1.63 1.86 16.83
CA GLY A 329 -2.69 1.88 15.81
C GLY A 329 -3.69 2.99 16.11
N GLY A 330 -3.85 3.93 15.16
CA GLY A 330 -4.69 5.10 15.37
C GLY A 330 -4.07 6.17 16.28
N HIS A 331 -2.72 6.28 16.30
CA HIS A 331 -1.98 7.30 17.05
C HIS A 331 -2.59 8.69 16.87
N THR A 332 -2.91 9.36 17.97
CA THR A 332 -3.70 10.60 17.99
C THR A 332 -3.13 11.68 17.06
N VAL A 333 -1.82 11.97 17.18
CA VAL A 333 -1.14 12.97 16.34
C VAL A 333 -1.05 12.52 14.88
N ALA A 334 -0.88 11.22 14.64
CA ALA A 334 -0.85 10.69 13.27
C ALA A 334 -2.21 10.84 12.59
N CYS A 335 -3.31 10.63 13.33
CA CYS A 335 -4.66 10.85 12.82
C CYS A 335 -4.91 12.32 12.47
N ALA A 336 -4.47 13.26 13.32
CA ALA A 336 -4.58 14.70 13.05
C ALA A 336 -3.77 15.12 11.81
N ALA A 337 -2.53 14.64 11.69
CA ALA A 337 -1.69 14.87 10.52
C ALA A 337 -2.32 14.32 9.23
N THR A 338 -2.90 13.12 9.32
CA THR A 338 -3.55 12.45 8.18
C THR A 338 -4.81 13.16 7.72
N LEU A 339 -5.63 13.66 8.64
CA LEU A 339 -6.80 14.51 8.32
C LEU A 339 -6.37 15.74 7.55
N ALA A 340 -5.34 16.47 8.01
CA ALA A 340 -4.80 17.62 7.30
C ALA A 340 -4.26 17.26 5.91
N ASN A 341 -3.60 16.10 5.76
CA ASN A 341 -3.14 15.61 4.46
C ASN A 341 -4.31 15.35 3.49
N ILE A 342 -5.39 14.72 3.95
CA ILE A 342 -6.58 14.47 3.13
C ILE A 342 -7.24 15.80 2.74
N GLU A 343 -7.37 16.75 3.66
CA GLU A 343 -7.91 18.08 3.37
C GLU A 343 -7.12 18.82 2.28
N ILE A 344 -5.78 18.72 2.29
CA ILE A 344 -4.93 19.28 1.22
C ILE A 344 -5.25 18.62 -0.13
N ILE A 345 -5.35 17.28 -0.16
CA ILE A 345 -5.67 16.55 -1.40
C ILE A 345 -6.98 17.04 -1.99
N GLU A 346 -8.01 17.22 -1.16
CA GLU A 346 -9.33 17.71 -1.58
C GLU A 346 -9.29 19.17 -2.02
N LYS A 347 -8.80 20.05 -1.14
CA LYS A 347 -8.79 21.50 -1.33
C LYS A 347 -8.01 21.91 -2.58
N GLU A 348 -6.90 21.25 -2.86
CA GLU A 348 -6.08 21.55 -4.03
C GLU A 348 -6.49 20.72 -5.27
N GLY A 349 -7.46 19.82 -5.16
CA GLY A 349 -7.91 18.97 -6.26
C GLY A 349 -6.79 18.08 -6.81
N LEU A 350 -5.95 17.51 -5.92
CA LEU A 350 -4.75 16.79 -6.34
C LEU A 350 -5.07 15.52 -7.11
N VAL A 351 -6.20 14.87 -6.84
CA VAL A 351 -6.69 13.71 -7.60
C VAL A 351 -6.90 14.06 -9.06
N GLN A 352 -7.63 15.15 -9.33
CA GLN A 352 -7.90 15.65 -10.69
C GLN A 352 -6.62 16.15 -11.36
N GLN A 353 -5.74 16.78 -10.59
CA GLN A 353 -4.43 17.19 -11.10
C GLN A 353 -3.57 15.98 -11.52
N ALA A 354 -3.56 14.90 -10.74
CA ALA A 354 -2.85 13.66 -11.08
C ALA A 354 -3.39 13.06 -12.39
N ALA A 355 -4.72 12.98 -12.55
CA ALA A 355 -5.35 12.53 -13.79
C ALA A 355 -4.91 13.35 -15.00
N ARG A 356 -4.96 14.69 -14.90
CA ARG A 356 -4.58 15.61 -15.97
C ARG A 356 -3.10 15.51 -16.33
N LYS A 357 -2.23 15.56 -15.29
CA LYS A 357 -0.78 15.48 -15.47
C LYS A 357 -0.36 14.12 -16.02
N GLY A 358 -0.99 13.01 -15.55
CA GLY A 358 -0.77 11.67 -16.04
C GLY A 358 -1.08 11.52 -17.54
N LYS A 359 -2.20 12.10 -18.02
CA LYS A 359 -2.52 12.14 -19.45
C LYS A 359 -1.45 12.91 -20.25
N TYR A 360 -0.97 14.03 -19.71
CA TYR A 360 0.09 14.82 -20.37
C TYR A 360 1.40 14.02 -20.46
N VAL A 361 1.88 13.49 -19.33
CA VAL A 361 3.13 12.70 -19.26
C VAL A 361 3.04 11.46 -20.16
N GLY A 362 1.93 10.71 -20.11
CA GLY A 362 1.71 9.54 -20.95
C GLY A 362 1.78 9.84 -22.45
N ARG A 363 1.25 11.00 -22.89
CA ARG A 363 1.41 11.43 -24.31
C ARG A 363 2.87 11.70 -24.67
N ARG A 364 3.64 12.33 -23.76
CA ARG A 364 5.07 12.61 -23.98
C ARG A 364 5.91 11.33 -24.01
N LEU A 365 5.66 10.41 -23.09
CA LEU A 365 6.36 9.13 -23.03
C LEU A 365 6.13 8.28 -24.29
N ARG A 366 4.88 8.22 -24.80
CA ARG A 366 4.63 7.51 -26.08
C ARG A 366 5.43 8.08 -27.23
N GLY A 367 5.75 9.37 -27.21
CA GLY A 367 6.63 9.99 -28.21
C GLY A 367 8.09 9.51 -28.14
N LEU A 368 8.50 8.89 -27.04
CA LEU A 368 9.85 8.31 -26.91
C LEU A 368 10.00 6.98 -27.64
N GLY A 369 8.90 6.29 -27.99
CA GLY A 369 8.92 5.04 -28.75
C GLY A 369 9.53 5.16 -30.16
N LYS A 370 9.78 6.39 -30.64
CA LYS A 370 10.56 6.63 -31.88
C LYS A 370 12.08 6.40 -31.73
N TYR A 371 12.56 6.26 -30.50
CA TYR A 371 13.99 6.01 -30.21
C TYR A 371 14.18 4.52 -29.89
N PRO A 372 14.75 3.72 -30.81
CA PRO A 372 14.89 2.27 -30.61
C PRO A 372 15.69 1.90 -29.35
N CYS A 373 16.70 2.70 -29.00
CA CYS A 373 17.52 2.48 -27.80
C CYS A 373 16.74 2.52 -26.47
N LEU A 374 15.56 3.15 -26.44
CA LEU A 374 14.70 3.20 -25.24
C LEU A 374 13.77 1.98 -25.14
N LEU A 375 13.61 1.20 -26.21
CA LEU A 375 12.81 -0.03 -26.23
C LEU A 375 13.58 -1.22 -25.64
N TYR A 376 14.93 -1.17 -25.68
CA TYR A 376 15.81 -2.22 -25.12
C TYR A 376 16.08 -2.09 -23.63
N THR A 377 15.73 -0.98 -23.02
CA THR A 377 15.95 -0.73 -21.58
C THR A 377 14.69 -0.89 -20.73
N SER A 378 13.61 -1.31 -21.34
CA SER A 378 12.32 -1.57 -20.67
C SER A 378 12.02 -3.07 -20.47
N ASP A 379 13.00 -3.94 -20.76
CA ASP A 379 12.94 -5.37 -20.48
C ASP A 379 13.36 -5.69 -19.04
#